data_d0df8c44102aeff7e457c24d4b0b26ae
#
_entry.id   d0df8c44102aeff7e457c24d4b0b26ae
#
_cell.length_a   1.000
_cell.length_b   1.000
_cell.length_c   1.000
_cell.angle_alpha   90.00
_cell.angle_beta   90.00
_cell.angle_gamma   90.00
#
_symmetry.space_group_name_H-M   'P 1'
#
loop_
_entity.id
_entity.type
_entity.pdbx_description
1 polymer ?
#
loop_
_entity_poly.entity_id
_entity_poly.type
_entity_poly.pdbx_seq_one_letter_code
_entity_poly.pdbx_strand_id
1 'polypeptide(L)'
;MTLTKIALILLSIVSHLTQAAPQYGTVTVSKVISVYDGDTFRVNIDSLPPIVGKNISIRVNGVDTPEIRGKCQYEKDLALKARDFVRGRLANATDIKLTNLQRGKYFRVVANVVVDGVSLEQELLDNKLAYNYDGGKKLNWCE
;
A
#
# COMPACT_ATOMS: atom_id res chain seq x y z
N MET A 1 -54.22 -43.43 7.33
CA MET A 1 -53.11 -42.93 8.15
C MET A 1 -51.93 -42.63 7.20
N THR A 2 -51.78 -41.38 6.87
CA THR A 2 -50.72 -40.90 5.96
C THR A 2 -49.65 -40.22 6.80
N LEU A 3 -48.46 -40.84 6.92
CA LEU A 3 -47.29 -40.23 7.58
C LEU A 3 -46.66 -39.22 6.61
N THR A 4 -46.79 -37.97 6.95
CA THR A 4 -46.11 -36.87 6.27
C THR A 4 -44.65 -36.85 6.71
N LYS A 5 -43.71 -37.18 5.82
CA LYS A 5 -42.27 -37.06 6.06
C LYS A 5 -41.89 -35.59 5.92
N ILE A 6 -41.60 -34.94 7.04
CA ILE A 6 -40.98 -33.60 7.05
C ILE A 6 -39.49 -33.78 6.80
N ALA A 7 -39.04 -33.41 5.63
CA ALA A 7 -37.62 -33.35 5.30
C ALA A 7 -37.04 -32.04 5.88
N LEU A 8 -36.24 -32.14 6.92
CA LEU A 8 -35.41 -31.04 7.43
C LEU A 8 -34.25 -30.79 6.44
N ILE A 9 -34.33 -29.73 5.66
CA ILE A 9 -33.20 -29.26 4.87
C ILE A 9 -32.33 -28.44 5.79
N LEU A 10 -31.22 -29.04 6.25
CA LEU A 10 -30.13 -28.35 6.94
C LEU A 10 -29.38 -27.50 5.91
N LEU A 11 -29.70 -26.21 5.84
CA LEU A 11 -28.94 -25.23 5.03
C LEU A 11 -27.64 -24.94 5.77
N SER A 12 -26.55 -25.61 5.40
CA SER A 12 -25.21 -25.31 5.91
C SER A 12 -24.72 -23.98 5.33
N ILE A 13 -24.80 -22.93 6.13
CA ILE A 13 -24.17 -21.64 5.83
C ILE A 13 -22.65 -21.83 6.00
N VAL A 14 -21.95 -22.06 4.90
CA VAL A 14 -20.48 -22.01 4.89
C VAL A 14 -20.08 -20.55 4.97
N SER A 15 -19.83 -20.08 6.17
CA SER A 15 -19.21 -18.77 6.40
C SER A 15 -17.79 -18.81 5.86
N HIS A 16 -17.54 -18.20 4.72
CA HIS A 16 -16.21 -17.96 4.21
C HIS A 16 -15.55 -16.92 5.12
N LEU A 17 -14.77 -17.39 6.09
CA LEU A 17 -13.85 -16.55 6.84
C LEU A 17 -12.78 -16.04 5.86
N THR A 18 -12.94 -14.81 5.38
CA THR A 18 -11.87 -14.10 4.68
C THR A 18 -10.77 -13.82 5.69
N GLN A 19 -9.73 -14.65 5.67
CA GLN A 19 -8.56 -14.45 6.53
C GLN A 19 -7.78 -13.25 6.01
N ALA A 20 -7.67 -12.20 6.85
CA ALA A 20 -6.84 -11.04 6.53
C ALA A 20 -5.37 -11.47 6.36
N ALA A 21 -4.65 -10.82 5.44
CA ALA A 21 -3.23 -11.10 5.24
C ALA A 21 -2.45 -10.86 6.54
N PRO A 22 -1.43 -11.69 6.84
CA PRO A 22 -0.62 -11.50 8.03
C PRO A 22 0.05 -10.13 8.03
N GLN A 23 0.00 -9.45 9.18
CA GLN A 23 0.66 -8.17 9.43
C GLN A 23 1.86 -8.38 10.37
N TYR A 24 2.98 -7.72 10.05
CA TYR A 24 4.27 -7.95 10.72
C TYR A 24 4.73 -6.77 11.58
N GLY A 25 3.80 -5.95 12.07
CA GLY A 25 4.06 -4.90 13.04
C GLY A 25 4.48 -3.56 12.43
N THR A 26 5.32 -2.83 13.18
CA THR A 26 5.76 -1.46 12.87
C THR A 26 7.27 -1.37 12.93
N VAL A 27 7.88 -0.64 11.99
CA VAL A 27 9.31 -0.32 11.99
C VAL A 27 9.54 1.16 11.67
N THR A 28 10.68 1.70 12.11
CA THR A 28 11.13 3.06 11.78
C THR A 28 12.14 3.00 10.63
N VAL A 29 11.98 3.87 9.66
CA VAL A 29 12.92 4.04 8.54
C VAL A 29 14.19 4.74 9.05
N SER A 30 15.35 4.14 8.79
CA SER A 30 16.64 4.73 9.17
C SER A 30 17.15 5.68 8.09
N LYS A 31 16.89 5.41 6.82
CA LYS A 31 17.31 6.23 5.69
C LYS A 31 16.42 5.99 4.47
N VAL A 32 16.00 7.07 3.82
CA VAL A 32 15.39 7.01 2.48
C VAL A 32 16.50 6.95 1.43
N ILE A 33 16.43 5.97 0.54
CA ILE A 33 17.44 5.75 -0.50
C ILE A 33 17.01 6.40 -1.81
N SER A 34 15.78 6.15 -2.24
CA SER A 34 15.23 6.71 -3.49
C SER A 34 13.71 6.70 -3.49
N VAL A 35 13.11 7.58 -4.27
CA VAL A 35 11.67 7.61 -4.55
C VAL A 35 11.49 7.37 -6.05
N TYR A 36 10.80 6.29 -6.41
CA TYR A 36 10.55 5.93 -7.80
C TYR A 36 9.34 6.68 -8.38
N ASP A 37 8.21 6.59 -7.68
CA ASP A 37 6.95 7.28 -8.00
C ASP A 37 6.21 7.67 -6.70
N GLY A 38 4.93 8.02 -6.79
CA GLY A 38 4.16 8.47 -5.62
C GLY A 38 3.89 7.40 -4.57
N ASP A 39 3.94 6.12 -4.93
CA ASP A 39 3.59 5.03 -4.01
C ASP A 39 4.70 3.97 -3.84
N THR A 40 5.87 4.20 -4.41
CA THR A 40 6.99 3.25 -4.35
C THR A 40 8.31 3.99 -4.08
N PHE A 41 8.97 3.63 -2.98
CA PHE A 41 10.27 4.17 -2.59
C PHE A 41 11.14 3.10 -1.93
N ARG A 42 12.42 3.38 -1.74
CA ARG A 42 13.39 2.45 -1.15
C ARG A 42 14.00 3.05 0.10
N VAL A 43 14.18 2.20 1.11
CA VAL A 43 14.67 2.61 2.43
C VAL A 43 15.67 1.62 3.01
N ASN A 44 16.40 2.09 4.04
CA ASN A 44 17.05 1.23 5.03
C ASN A 44 16.22 1.21 6.32
N ILE A 45 16.19 0.05 6.96
CA ILE A 45 15.55 -0.22 8.25
C ILE A 45 16.61 -0.90 9.12
N ASP A 46 17.36 -0.12 9.90
CA ASP A 46 18.53 -0.64 10.64
C ASP A 46 18.16 -1.55 11.81
N SER A 47 16.89 -1.53 12.25
CA SER A 47 16.37 -2.47 13.24
C SER A 47 16.17 -3.90 12.72
N LEU A 48 16.29 -4.11 11.40
CA LEU A 48 16.16 -5.40 10.76
C LEU A 48 17.52 -5.94 10.27
N PRO A 49 17.68 -7.27 10.16
CA PRO A 49 18.88 -7.84 9.54
C PRO A 49 19.10 -7.27 8.12
N PRO A 50 20.36 -7.05 7.70
CA PRO A 50 20.66 -6.38 6.41
C PRO A 50 19.99 -7.00 5.18
N ILE A 51 19.81 -8.33 5.17
CA ILE A 51 19.16 -9.04 4.05
C ILE A 51 17.70 -8.60 3.82
N VAL A 52 17.02 -8.12 4.87
CA VAL A 52 15.63 -7.66 4.82
C VAL A 52 15.46 -6.20 5.22
N GLY A 53 16.55 -5.52 5.62
CA GLY A 53 16.53 -4.14 6.10
C GLY A 53 17.30 -3.15 5.21
N LYS A 54 18.15 -3.62 4.29
CA LYS A 54 18.93 -2.73 3.41
C LYS A 54 18.31 -2.61 2.02
N ASN A 55 18.15 -1.36 1.56
CA ASN A 55 17.64 -1.02 0.23
C ASN A 55 16.32 -1.73 -0.11
N ILE A 56 15.41 -1.76 0.85
CA ILE A 56 14.11 -2.45 0.72
C ILE A 56 13.12 -1.55 -0.02
N SER A 57 12.42 -2.13 -0.98
CA SER A 57 11.34 -1.46 -1.70
C SER A 57 10.05 -1.46 -0.86
N ILE A 58 9.52 -0.27 -0.65
CA ILE A 58 8.25 -0.05 0.05
C ILE A 58 7.19 0.33 -0.97
N ARG A 59 6.04 -0.31 -0.88
CA ARG A 59 4.80 0.04 -1.58
C ARG A 59 3.83 0.62 -0.57
N VAL A 60 3.42 1.85 -0.77
CA VAL A 60 2.41 2.51 0.09
C VAL A 60 1.09 1.76 -0.03
N ASN A 61 0.55 1.31 1.11
CA ASN A 61 -0.68 0.54 1.16
C ASN A 61 -1.89 1.43 0.87
N GLY A 62 -2.96 0.84 0.36
CA GLY A 62 -4.28 1.47 0.26
C GLY A 62 -4.44 2.51 -0.84
N VAL A 63 -3.39 2.84 -1.61
CA VAL A 63 -3.42 3.84 -2.67
C VAL A 63 -2.77 3.36 -3.96
N ASP A 64 -3.20 3.94 -5.08
CA ASP A 64 -2.57 3.82 -6.39
C ASP A 64 -2.27 5.23 -6.90
N THR A 65 -1.02 5.47 -7.28
CA THR A 65 -0.56 6.74 -7.87
C THR A 65 -0.34 6.60 -9.37
N PRO A 66 -0.31 7.73 -10.13
CA PRO A 66 0.00 7.68 -11.55
C PRO A 66 1.37 7.04 -11.80
N GLU A 67 1.48 6.35 -12.91
CA GLU A 67 2.68 5.60 -13.29
C GLU A 67 3.65 6.50 -14.09
N ILE A 68 4.95 6.48 -13.75
CA ILE A 68 6.00 7.19 -14.51
C ILE A 68 6.00 6.75 -15.98
N ARG A 69 5.74 5.46 -16.23
CA ARG A 69 5.58 4.89 -17.56
C ARG A 69 4.11 4.78 -17.97
N GLY A 70 3.30 5.76 -17.59
CA GLY A 70 1.87 5.81 -17.84
C GLY A 70 1.50 5.81 -19.32
N LYS A 71 0.21 5.60 -19.60
CA LYS A 71 -0.33 5.42 -20.94
C LYS A 71 -0.50 6.73 -21.72
N CYS A 72 -0.63 7.86 -21.03
CA CYS A 72 -0.82 9.17 -21.63
C CYS A 72 0.09 10.22 -20.95
N GLN A 73 0.26 11.39 -21.63
CA GLN A 73 1.10 12.46 -21.11
C GLN A 73 0.58 13.01 -19.78
N TYR A 74 -0.73 13.13 -19.63
CA TYR A 74 -1.35 13.57 -18.37
C TYR A 74 -0.95 12.69 -17.19
N GLU A 75 -1.04 11.37 -17.33
CA GLU A 75 -0.63 10.42 -16.29
C GLU A 75 0.86 10.55 -15.94
N LYS A 76 1.73 10.67 -16.97
CA LYS A 76 3.18 10.82 -16.76
C LYS A 76 3.52 12.11 -16.01
N ASP A 77 2.89 13.22 -16.37
CA ASP A 77 3.10 14.52 -15.73
C ASP A 77 2.61 14.50 -14.28
N LEU A 78 1.46 13.89 -14.04
CA LEU A 78 0.91 13.72 -12.68
C LEU A 78 1.77 12.77 -11.84
N ALA A 79 2.34 11.72 -12.45
CA ALA A 79 3.27 10.81 -11.78
C ALA A 79 4.54 11.54 -11.30
N LEU A 80 5.08 12.45 -12.09
CA LEU A 80 6.21 13.29 -11.68
C LEU A 80 5.84 14.20 -10.50
N LYS A 81 4.66 14.79 -10.52
CA LYS A 81 4.16 15.62 -9.39
C LYS A 81 4.01 14.77 -8.12
N ALA A 82 3.41 13.59 -8.21
CA ALA A 82 3.25 12.69 -7.08
C ALA A 82 4.61 12.25 -6.51
N ARG A 83 5.55 11.88 -7.38
CA ARG A 83 6.92 11.53 -6.98
C ARG A 83 7.61 12.68 -6.25
N ASP A 84 7.56 13.89 -6.80
CA ASP A 84 8.25 15.05 -6.24
C ASP A 84 7.61 15.49 -4.91
N PHE A 85 6.29 15.37 -4.77
CA PHE A 85 5.59 15.54 -3.51
C PHE A 85 6.12 14.56 -2.44
N VAL A 86 6.17 13.26 -2.74
CA VAL A 86 6.67 12.25 -1.80
C VAL A 86 8.15 12.47 -1.49
N ARG A 87 8.98 12.81 -2.47
CA ARG A 87 10.39 13.18 -2.24
C ARG A 87 10.54 14.29 -1.22
N GLY A 88 9.77 15.37 -1.39
CA GLY A 88 9.79 16.51 -0.46
C GLY A 88 9.35 16.12 0.94
N ARG A 89 8.27 15.34 1.06
CA ARG A 89 7.77 14.88 2.35
C ARG A 89 8.79 14.00 3.08
N LEU A 90 9.38 13.03 2.40
CA LEU A 90 10.34 12.11 2.99
C LEU A 90 11.69 12.78 3.29
N ALA A 91 12.15 13.70 2.42
CA ALA A 91 13.42 14.41 2.61
C ALA A 91 13.40 15.36 3.82
N ASN A 92 12.25 15.96 4.13
CA ASN A 92 12.07 16.89 5.25
C ASN A 92 11.53 16.22 6.53
N ALA A 93 11.37 14.90 6.52
CA ALA A 93 10.83 14.16 7.65
C ALA A 93 11.86 14.00 8.77
N THR A 94 11.39 14.14 10.01
CA THR A 94 12.15 13.79 11.22
C THR A 94 11.92 12.34 11.60
N ASP A 95 10.69 11.83 11.42
CA ASP A 95 10.30 10.46 11.76
C ASP A 95 9.45 9.86 10.63
N ILE A 96 9.84 8.68 10.17
CA ILE A 96 9.10 7.90 9.17
C ILE A 96 8.86 6.52 9.74
N LYS A 97 7.59 6.18 9.98
CA LYS A 97 7.16 4.86 10.45
C LYS A 97 6.43 4.11 9.35
N LEU A 98 6.76 2.85 9.22
CA LEU A 98 6.04 1.88 8.39
C LEU A 98 5.21 1.00 9.33
N THR A 99 3.89 1.04 9.19
CA THR A 99 2.96 0.28 10.03
C THR A 99 2.19 -0.72 9.19
N ASN A 100 1.57 -1.71 9.83
CA ASN A 100 0.81 -2.76 9.15
C ASN A 100 1.59 -3.43 8.02
N LEU A 101 2.86 -3.76 8.29
CA LEU A 101 3.78 -4.35 7.33
C LEU A 101 3.20 -5.66 6.75
N GLN A 102 3.19 -5.77 5.45
CA GLN A 102 2.75 -6.94 4.70
C GLN A 102 3.79 -7.30 3.65
N ARG A 103 3.83 -8.57 3.28
CA ARG A 103 4.67 -9.01 2.17
C ARG A 103 4.00 -8.68 0.84
N GLY A 104 4.65 -7.91 0.02
CA GLY A 104 4.24 -7.63 -1.36
C GLY A 104 4.89 -8.59 -2.36
N LYS A 105 4.61 -8.37 -3.65
CA LYS A 105 5.27 -9.06 -4.76
C LYS A 105 6.72 -8.59 -4.90
N TYR A 106 7.58 -9.43 -5.52
CA TYR A 106 8.96 -9.08 -5.89
C TYR A 106 9.83 -8.60 -4.70
N PHE A 107 9.71 -9.27 -3.54
CA PHE A 107 10.46 -8.92 -2.34
C PHE A 107 10.21 -7.47 -1.84
N ARG A 108 9.04 -6.95 -2.12
CA ARG A 108 8.59 -5.64 -1.69
C ARG A 108 7.78 -5.75 -0.40
N VAL A 109 7.92 -4.76 0.47
CA VAL A 109 7.08 -4.61 1.64
C VAL A 109 5.94 -3.64 1.33
N VAL A 110 4.71 -4.03 1.63
CA VAL A 110 3.55 -3.15 1.60
C VAL A 110 3.31 -2.64 3.01
N ALA A 111 3.17 -1.33 3.18
CA ALA A 111 2.99 -0.72 4.50
C ALA A 111 2.16 0.57 4.41
N ASN A 112 1.49 0.89 5.51
CA ASN A 112 1.02 2.23 5.76
C ASN A 112 2.24 3.09 6.16
N VAL A 113 2.29 4.31 5.66
CA VAL A 113 3.45 5.20 5.84
C VAL A 113 3.01 6.42 6.66
N VAL A 114 3.63 6.59 7.83
CA VAL A 114 3.36 7.73 8.72
C VAL A 114 4.61 8.61 8.74
N VAL A 115 4.47 9.84 8.28
CA VAL A 115 5.55 10.84 8.19
C VAL A 115 5.30 11.95 9.19
N ASP A 116 6.14 12.07 10.22
CA ASP A 116 5.97 13.04 11.30
C ASP A 116 4.56 13.01 11.91
N GLY A 117 4.01 11.81 12.11
CA GLY A 117 2.68 11.60 12.68
C GLY A 117 1.50 11.74 11.70
N VAL A 118 1.74 12.01 10.41
CA VAL A 118 0.72 12.19 9.38
C VAL A 118 0.74 11.05 8.36
N SER A 119 -0.44 10.54 7.99
CA SER A 119 -0.55 9.49 6.96
C SER A 119 -0.18 10.02 5.59
N LEU A 120 0.83 9.43 4.95
CA LEU A 120 1.23 9.75 3.59
C LEU A 120 0.14 9.38 2.58
N GLU A 121 -0.58 8.28 2.82
CA GLU A 121 -1.73 7.86 2.00
C GLU A 121 -2.79 8.95 1.95
N GLN A 122 -3.14 9.50 3.13
CA GLN A 122 -4.14 10.56 3.21
C GLN A 122 -3.67 11.84 2.53
N GLU A 123 -2.41 12.24 2.72
CA GLU A 123 -1.84 13.41 2.04
C GLU A 123 -1.87 13.25 0.50
N LEU A 124 -1.58 12.05 -0.02
CA LEU A 124 -1.65 11.77 -1.46
C LEU A 124 -3.08 11.86 -1.99
N LEU A 125 -4.06 11.32 -1.26
CA LEU A 125 -5.48 11.40 -1.62
C LEU A 125 -5.99 12.85 -1.60
N ASP A 126 -5.68 13.60 -0.55
CA ASP A 126 -6.11 14.99 -0.37
C ASP A 126 -5.55 15.92 -1.46
N ASN A 127 -4.33 15.64 -1.93
CA ASN A 127 -3.68 16.37 -3.03
C ASN A 127 -4.08 15.85 -4.42
N LYS A 128 -4.99 14.87 -4.52
CA LYS A 128 -5.43 14.24 -5.79
C LYS A 128 -4.28 13.61 -6.58
N LEU A 129 -3.28 13.11 -5.85
CA LEU A 129 -2.12 12.43 -6.38
C LEU A 129 -2.24 10.90 -6.29
N ALA A 130 -3.33 10.41 -5.72
CA ALA A 130 -3.64 9.00 -5.60
C ALA A 130 -5.14 8.73 -5.64
N TYR A 131 -5.51 7.51 -5.97
CA TYR A 131 -6.82 6.92 -5.72
C TYR A 131 -6.75 5.86 -4.64
N ASN A 132 -7.88 5.60 -3.97
CA ASN A 132 -7.99 4.44 -3.09
C ASN A 132 -7.81 3.15 -3.88
N TYR A 133 -7.02 2.21 -3.34
CA TYR A 133 -6.70 0.96 -4.00
C TYR A 133 -6.60 -0.18 -2.98
N ASP A 134 -7.36 -1.22 -3.21
CA ASP A 134 -7.47 -2.41 -2.34
C ASP A 134 -6.76 -3.65 -2.89
N GLY A 135 -6.02 -3.51 -3.99
CA GLY A 135 -5.35 -4.62 -4.69
C GLY A 135 -6.14 -5.18 -5.89
N GLY A 136 -7.35 -4.67 -6.15
CA GLY A 136 -8.20 -5.06 -7.26
C GLY A 136 -7.83 -4.40 -8.60
N LYS A 137 -8.85 -3.98 -9.35
CA LYS A 137 -8.66 -3.27 -10.63
C LYS A 137 -8.21 -1.82 -10.39
N LYS A 138 -7.13 -1.41 -11.03
CA LYS A 138 -6.68 -0.02 -11.03
C LYS A 138 -7.60 0.87 -11.84
N LEU A 139 -7.80 2.12 -11.39
CA LEU A 139 -8.49 3.15 -12.16
C LEU A 139 -7.62 3.64 -13.32
N ASN A 140 -8.27 4.21 -14.34
CA ASN A 140 -7.58 4.80 -15.48
C ASN A 140 -7.27 6.28 -15.20
N TRP A 141 -6.02 6.67 -15.34
CA TRP A 141 -5.57 8.04 -15.15
C TRP A 141 -5.72 8.92 -16.42
N CYS A 142 -6.06 8.30 -17.55
CA CYS A 142 -6.09 8.95 -18.87
C CYS A 142 -7.49 9.34 -19.37
N GLU A 143 -8.51 9.18 -18.54
CA GLU A 143 -9.91 9.51 -18.85
C GLU A 143 -10.42 10.69 -18.02
#